data_9a1397e670bab85999a96ecc8bb8af5b
#
_entry.id   9a1397e670bab85999a96ecc8bb8af5b
#
_cell.length_a   1.000
_cell.length_b   1.000
_cell.length_c   1.000
_cell.angle_alpha   90.00
_cell.angle_beta   90.00
_cell.angle_gamma   90.00
#
_symmetry.space_group_name_H-M   'P 1'
#
loop_
_entity.id
_entity.type
_entity.pdbx_description
1 polymer ?
#
loop_
_entity_poly.entity_id
_entity_poly.type
_entity_poly.pdbx_seq_one_letter_code
_entity_poly.pdbx_strand_id
1 'polypeptide(L)' 'MLIDMSKKAINRLKAILAEQGKTNKWLAVQLKKSETTTSRWCSNKTQPSVENMIAISKLLSIDVKDLLHTTKK' A
#
# COMPACT_ATOMS: atom_id res chain seq x y z
N MET A 1 17.70 -10.65 -18.24
CA MET A 1 17.77 -9.52 -17.44
C MET A 1 17.51 -9.82 -15.99
N LEU A 2 18.24 -9.18 -15.15
CA LEU A 2 18.08 -9.40 -13.75
C LEU A 2 16.98 -8.56 -13.17
N ILE A 3 16.18 -9.16 -12.34
CA ILE A 3 15.17 -8.43 -11.63
C ILE A 3 15.65 -8.22 -10.21
N ASP A 4 15.69 -6.98 -9.82
CA ASP A 4 16.08 -6.66 -8.46
C ASP A 4 14.91 -6.95 -7.54
N MET A 5 14.95 -8.07 -6.89
CA MET A 5 13.85 -8.52 -6.04
C MET A 5 13.62 -7.59 -4.86
N SER A 6 14.66 -6.87 -4.46
CA SER A 6 14.51 -5.97 -3.33
C SER A 6 13.64 -4.76 -3.68
N LYS A 7 13.45 -4.52 -4.97
CA LYS A 7 12.63 -3.39 -5.41
C LYS A 7 11.31 -3.85 -5.99
N LYS A 8 11.01 -5.11 -5.87
CA LYS A 8 9.75 -5.59 -6.39
C LYS A 8 8.60 -5.02 -5.59
N ALA A 9 7.65 -4.44 -6.29
CA ALA A 9 6.49 -3.89 -5.63
C ALA A 9 5.56 -5.01 -5.24
N ILE A 10 5.22 -5.09 -3.98
CA ILE A 10 4.31 -6.10 -3.47
C ILE A 10 2.92 -5.55 -3.35
N ASN A 11 2.80 -4.28 -2.95
CA ASN A 11 1.48 -3.67 -2.85
C ASN A 11 1.35 -2.52 -3.84
N ARG A 12 0.11 -2.18 -4.15
CA ARG A 12 -0.22 -1.11 -5.08
C ARG A 12 -0.77 0.12 -4.36
N LEU A 13 -0.43 0.27 -3.10
CA LEU A 13 -1.06 1.30 -2.28
C LEU A 13 -0.86 2.70 -2.85
N LYS A 14 0.34 3.01 -3.30
CA LYS A 14 0.62 4.33 -3.85
C LYS A 14 -0.28 4.63 -5.05
N ALA A 15 -0.41 3.65 -5.94
CA ALA A 15 -1.22 3.83 -7.13
C ALA A 15 -2.69 4.03 -6.77
N ILE A 16 -3.18 3.24 -5.82
CA ILE A 16 -4.58 3.32 -5.45
C ILE A 16 -4.88 4.65 -4.76
N LEU A 17 -3.99 5.09 -3.89
CA LEU A 17 -4.18 6.39 -3.25
C LEU A 17 -4.23 7.49 -4.30
N ALA A 18 -3.32 7.43 -5.27
CA ALA A 18 -3.29 8.44 -6.33
C ALA A 18 -4.58 8.41 -7.14
N GLU A 19 -5.06 7.21 -7.46
CA GLU A 19 -6.30 7.08 -8.23
C GLU A 19 -7.49 7.68 -7.51
N GLN A 20 -7.47 7.61 -6.19
CA GLN A 20 -8.59 8.12 -5.40
C GLN A 20 -8.36 9.54 -4.89
N GLY A 21 -7.24 10.15 -5.29
CA GLY A 21 -6.96 11.51 -4.86
C GLY A 21 -6.61 11.62 -3.39
N LYS A 22 -6.05 10.56 -2.82
CA LYS A 22 -5.66 10.55 -1.41
C LYS A 22 -4.14 10.56 -1.29
N THR A 23 -3.65 10.94 -0.12
CA THR A 23 -2.22 10.98 0.13
C THR A 23 -1.87 9.99 1.23
N ASN A 24 -0.57 9.67 1.33
CA ASN A 24 -0.16 8.78 2.41
C ASN A 24 -0.31 9.47 3.77
N LYS A 25 -0.26 10.79 3.79
CA LYS A 25 -0.50 11.52 5.02
C LYS A 25 -1.95 11.34 5.48
N TRP A 26 -2.88 11.43 4.53
CA TRP A 26 -4.28 11.19 4.84
C TRP A 26 -4.46 9.79 5.42
N LEU A 27 -3.82 8.81 4.79
CA LEU A 27 -3.94 7.43 5.25
C LEU A 27 -3.38 7.26 6.65
N ALA A 28 -2.23 7.91 6.91
CA ALA A 28 -1.62 7.83 8.24
C ALA A 28 -2.57 8.36 9.31
N VAL A 29 -3.23 9.47 9.02
CA VAL A 29 -4.19 10.04 9.96
C VAL A 29 -5.33 9.06 10.22
N GLN A 30 -5.86 8.47 9.14
CA GLN A 30 -7.00 7.56 9.27
C GLN A 30 -6.64 6.33 10.08
N LEU A 31 -5.42 5.83 9.94
CA LEU A 31 -4.99 4.61 10.61
C LEU A 31 -4.28 4.89 11.94
N LYS A 32 -4.11 6.16 12.27
CA LYS A 32 -3.39 6.56 13.48
C LYS A 32 -1.96 6.02 13.47
N LYS A 33 -1.34 6.08 12.31
CA LYS A 33 0.05 5.68 12.14
C LYS A 33 0.87 6.90 11.77
N SER A 34 2.18 6.78 11.84
CA SER A 34 3.03 7.88 11.42
C SER A 34 3.08 7.96 9.91
N GLU A 35 3.33 9.16 9.41
CA GLU A 35 3.46 9.35 7.98
C GLU A 35 4.66 8.56 7.44
N THR A 36 5.70 8.42 8.25
CA THR A 36 6.86 7.63 7.87
C THR A 36 6.47 6.19 7.60
N THR A 37 5.62 5.62 8.46
CA THR A 37 5.18 4.24 8.29
C THR A 37 4.41 4.07 7.00
N THR A 38 3.44 4.93 6.75
CA THR A 38 2.63 4.79 5.54
C THR A 38 3.46 5.08 4.29
N SER A 39 4.41 6.00 4.39
CA SER A 39 5.30 6.28 3.27
C SER A 39 6.13 5.05 2.90
N ARG A 40 6.60 4.31 3.90
CA ARG A 40 7.35 3.09 3.64
C ARG A 40 6.49 2.03 2.98
N TRP A 41 5.23 1.95 3.39
CA TRP A 41 4.30 1.03 2.71
C TRP A 41 4.12 1.42 1.25
N CYS A 42 3.95 2.71 0.99
CA CYS A 42 3.74 3.19 -0.38
C CYS A 42 4.94 2.93 -1.26
N SER A 43 6.14 3.02 -0.70
CA SER A 43 7.35 2.78 -1.46
C SER A 43 7.77 1.31 -1.46
N ASN A 44 6.99 0.47 -0.82
CA ASN A 44 7.26 -0.97 -0.71
C ASN A 44 8.55 -1.30 0.02
N LYS A 45 9.00 -0.40 0.87
CA LYS A 45 10.14 -0.70 1.74
C LYS A 45 9.74 -1.65 2.84
N THR A 46 8.53 -1.47 3.37
CA THR A 46 7.94 -2.40 4.31
C THR A 46 6.51 -2.63 3.88
N GLN A 47 5.89 -3.66 4.41
CA GLN A 47 4.52 -3.97 4.05
C GLN A 47 3.63 -3.83 5.28
N PRO A 48 2.39 -3.40 5.09
CA PRO A 48 1.45 -3.37 6.22
C PRO A 48 1.11 -4.79 6.64
N SER A 49 0.77 -4.94 7.91
CA SER A 49 0.29 -6.22 8.40
C SER A 49 -1.04 -6.56 7.73
N VAL A 50 -1.46 -7.81 7.86
CA VAL A 50 -2.74 -8.22 7.31
C VAL A 50 -3.87 -7.37 7.91
N GLU A 51 -3.80 -7.11 9.22
CA GLU A 51 -4.82 -6.28 9.85
C GLU A 51 -4.86 -4.89 9.26
N ASN A 52 -3.68 -4.31 9.02
CA ASN A 52 -3.61 -2.99 8.41
C ASN A 52 -4.10 -3.02 6.97
N MET A 53 -3.81 -4.09 6.25
CA MET A 53 -4.29 -4.21 4.88
C MET A 53 -5.81 -4.24 4.82
N ILE A 54 -6.42 -4.96 5.76
CA ILE A 54 -7.87 -5.01 5.83
C ILE A 54 -8.44 -3.64 6.14
N ALA A 55 -7.83 -2.93 7.09
CA ALA A 55 -8.29 -1.58 7.42
C ALA A 55 -8.17 -0.65 6.24
N ILE A 56 -7.05 -0.73 5.51
CA ILE A 56 -6.83 0.10 4.33
C ILE A 56 -7.88 -0.19 3.27
N SER A 57 -8.15 -1.48 3.04
CA SER A 57 -9.13 -1.84 2.02
C SER A 57 -10.50 -1.27 2.33
N LYS A 58 -10.87 -1.29 3.60
CA LYS A 58 -12.16 -0.73 4.00
C LYS A 58 -12.19 0.79 3.81
N LEU A 59 -11.11 1.46 4.17
CA LEU A 59 -11.03 2.90 4.01
C LEU A 59 -11.12 3.32 2.55
N LEU A 60 -10.54 2.52 1.67
CA LEU A 60 -10.50 2.84 0.25
C LEU A 60 -11.62 2.18 -0.54
N SER A 61 -12.47 1.40 0.13
CA SER A 61 -13.60 0.72 -0.50
C SER A 61 -13.16 -0.21 -1.63
N ILE A 62 -12.12 -1.00 -1.35
CA ILE A 62 -11.61 -1.97 -2.31
C ILE A 62 -11.42 -3.30 -1.60
N ASP A 63 -11.19 -4.35 -2.37
CA ASP A 63 -10.84 -5.65 -1.79
C ASP A 63 -9.39 -5.65 -1.40
N VAL A 64 -9.05 -6.44 -0.38
CA VAL A 64 -7.67 -6.59 0.03
C VAL A 64 -6.80 -7.05 -1.14
N LYS A 65 -7.32 -7.93 -1.98
CA LYS A 65 -6.54 -8.43 -3.11
C LYS A 65 -6.17 -7.32 -4.07
N ASP A 66 -6.95 -6.24 -4.12
CA ASP A 66 -6.65 -5.13 -5.00
C ASP A 66 -5.45 -4.32 -4.52
N LEU A 67 -5.06 -4.50 -3.25
CA LEU A 67 -3.89 -3.84 -2.72
C LEU A 67 -2.60 -4.55 -3.14
N LEU A 68 -2.70 -5.78 -3.60
CA LEU A 68 -1.51 -6.56 -3.90
C LEU A 68 -1.22 -6.53 -5.39
N HIS A 69 0.07 -6.47 -5.72
CA HIS A 69 0.49 -6.67 -7.10
C HIS A 69 0.35 -8.13 -7.42
N THR A 70 -0.34 -8.43 -8.51
CA THR A 70 -0.34 -9.77 -8.97
C THR A 70 0.73 -9.87 -9.98
N THR A 71 1.60 -10.80 -9.79
CA THR A 71 2.60 -11.04 -10.76
C THR A 71 2.17 -12.19 -11.56
N LYS A 72 1.33 -12.04 -12.41
CA LYS A 72 0.91 -13.09 -13.15
C LYS A 72 1.72 -13.27 -14.23
N LYS A 73 1.93 -14.14 -14.62
CA LYS A 73 2.67 -14.36 -15.60
C LYS A 73 2.16 -14.61 -16.57
#